data_c82fba0f5858b2189684e4a5a77e7c5a
#
_entry.id   c82fba0f5858b2189684e4a5a77e7c5a
#
_cell.length_a   1.000
_cell.length_b   1.000
_cell.length_c   1.000
_cell.angle_alpha   90.00
_cell.angle_beta   90.00
_cell.angle_gamma   90.00
#
_symmetry.space_group_name_H-M   'P 1'
#
loop_
_entity.id
_entity.type
_entity.pdbx_description
1 polymer ?
#
loop_
_entity_poly.entity_id
_entity_poly.type
_entity_poly.pdbx_seq_one_letter_code
_entity_poly.pdbx_strand_id
1 'polypeptide(L)'
;MFEIRQDDLSGTPTRALLALHLAGMNASSPAGSVFALDLSGLLVPEVTVWTVWREQAIAGVGAMKRLGDGAAELKSMRTHPAFLRQGVAAALLDHIIAEARRLKLKRLSLETGSGPAFEPALQLYRQRGFADGEAFSDYRRSAFNQFLHLDL
;
A
#
# COMPACT_ATOMS: atom_id res chain seq x y z
N MET A 1 6.20 15.52 14.09
CA MET A 1 6.45 14.08 14.26
C MET A 1 5.21 13.30 13.85
N PHE A 2 5.41 12.18 13.18
CA PHE A 2 4.30 11.34 12.75
C PHE A 2 4.11 10.17 13.70
N GLU A 3 2.84 9.81 13.92
CA GLU A 3 2.45 8.62 14.67
C GLU A 3 1.78 7.62 13.74
N ILE A 4 2.16 6.36 13.85
CA ILE A 4 1.56 5.27 13.05
C ILE A 4 0.68 4.45 13.96
N ARG A 5 -0.56 4.21 13.52
CA ARG A 5 -1.57 3.44 14.27
C ARG A 5 -2.12 2.32 13.40
N GLN A 6 -2.40 1.18 14.01
CA GLN A 6 -3.27 0.20 13.38
C GLN A 6 -4.69 0.76 13.40
N ASP A 7 -5.42 0.63 12.29
CA ASP A 7 -6.68 1.32 12.08
C ASP A 7 -7.80 0.32 11.83
N ASP A 8 -8.96 0.55 12.43
CA ASP A 8 -10.14 -0.32 12.29
C ASP A 8 -11.09 0.12 11.18
N LEU A 9 -10.73 1.20 10.45
CA LEU A 9 -11.51 1.74 9.34
C LEU A 9 -12.84 2.40 9.75
N SER A 10 -13.05 2.68 11.02
CA SER A 10 -14.28 3.29 11.51
C SER A 10 -14.28 4.82 11.40
N GLY A 11 -13.10 5.44 11.35
CA GLY A 11 -12.97 6.89 11.39
C GLY A 11 -13.22 7.57 10.05
N THR A 12 -13.82 8.75 10.08
CA THR A 12 -14.10 9.56 8.89
C THR A 12 -12.82 9.95 8.13
N PRO A 13 -11.73 10.41 8.79
CA PRO A 13 -10.50 10.77 8.06
C PRO A 13 -9.90 9.59 7.29
N THR A 14 -9.88 8.41 7.87
CA THR A 14 -9.36 7.21 7.23
C THR A 14 -10.19 6.85 6.01
N ARG A 15 -11.51 6.85 6.14
CA ARG A 15 -12.43 6.53 5.04
C ARG A 15 -12.31 7.55 3.91
N ALA A 16 -12.18 8.83 4.23
CA ALA A 16 -12.00 9.88 3.23
C ALA A 16 -10.70 9.71 2.45
N LEU A 17 -9.60 9.36 3.12
CA LEU A 17 -8.32 9.14 2.46
C LEU A 17 -8.35 7.90 1.56
N LEU A 18 -9.01 6.83 1.99
CA LEU A 18 -9.18 5.63 1.16
C LEU A 18 -10.05 5.91 -0.08
N ALA A 19 -11.09 6.72 0.05
CA ALA A 19 -11.89 7.14 -1.09
C ALA A 19 -11.07 7.97 -2.08
N LEU A 20 -10.23 8.87 -1.58
CA LEU A 20 -9.31 9.64 -2.41
C LEU A 20 -8.31 8.74 -3.14
N HIS A 21 -7.80 7.72 -2.46
CA HIS A 21 -6.89 6.74 -3.05
C HIS A 21 -7.56 6.01 -4.22
N LEU A 22 -8.76 5.49 -4.02
CA LEU A 22 -9.48 4.76 -5.05
C LEU A 22 -9.79 5.66 -6.27
N ALA A 23 -10.22 6.90 -6.03
CA ALA A 23 -10.46 7.87 -7.09
C ALA A 23 -9.16 8.19 -7.86
N GLY A 24 -8.04 8.35 -7.17
CA GLY A 24 -6.73 8.58 -7.80
C GLY A 24 -6.28 7.39 -8.65
N MET A 25 -6.47 6.18 -8.18
CA MET A 25 -6.15 4.97 -8.92
C MET A 25 -6.99 4.86 -10.19
N ASN A 26 -8.29 5.14 -10.11
CA ASN A 26 -9.18 5.14 -11.28
C ASN A 26 -8.76 6.22 -12.29
N ALA A 27 -8.36 7.39 -11.84
CA ALA A 27 -7.93 8.49 -12.72
C ALA A 27 -6.59 8.22 -13.41
N SER A 28 -5.70 7.44 -12.78
CA SER A 28 -4.32 7.21 -13.26
C SER A 28 -4.13 5.86 -13.95
N SER A 29 -5.18 5.06 -14.10
CA SER A 29 -5.08 3.69 -14.60
C SER A 29 -6.09 3.43 -15.73
N PRO A 30 -5.75 2.58 -16.70
CA PRO A 30 -6.72 2.16 -17.71
C PRO A 30 -7.91 1.42 -17.10
N ALA A 31 -9.05 1.47 -17.77
CA ALA A 31 -10.23 0.70 -17.35
C ALA A 31 -9.89 -0.79 -17.23
N GLY A 32 -10.32 -1.42 -16.14
CA GLY A 32 -10.03 -2.82 -15.86
C GLY A 32 -8.66 -3.11 -15.26
N SER A 33 -7.82 -2.07 -15.06
CA SER A 33 -6.47 -2.22 -14.50
C SER A 33 -6.36 -1.73 -13.04
N VAL A 34 -7.48 -1.40 -12.41
CA VAL A 34 -7.51 -0.95 -11.01
C VAL A 34 -7.83 -2.14 -10.11
N PHE A 35 -6.89 -2.46 -9.22
CA PHE A 35 -7.02 -3.57 -8.26
C PHE A 35 -7.03 -3.06 -6.82
N ALA A 36 -7.21 -1.75 -6.62
CA ALA A 36 -7.35 -1.17 -5.29
C ALA A 36 -8.62 -1.68 -4.62
N LEU A 37 -8.51 -2.05 -3.36
CA LEU A 37 -9.64 -2.54 -2.59
C LEU A 37 -10.49 -1.37 -2.10
N ASP A 38 -11.81 -1.55 -2.14
CA ASP A 38 -12.74 -0.68 -1.45
C ASP A 38 -12.76 -0.98 0.05
N LEU A 39 -13.59 -0.27 0.79
CA LEU A 39 -13.68 -0.43 2.23
C LEU A 39 -14.04 -1.86 2.64
N SER A 40 -14.97 -2.50 1.94
CA SER A 40 -15.38 -3.87 2.26
C SER A 40 -14.26 -4.88 2.02
N GLY A 41 -13.45 -4.68 0.99
CA GLY A 41 -12.29 -5.53 0.70
C GLY A 41 -11.19 -5.39 1.74
N LEU A 42 -11.10 -4.25 2.43
CA LEU A 42 -10.15 -4.02 3.51
C LEU A 42 -10.64 -4.53 4.87
N LEU A 43 -11.94 -4.74 5.04
CA LEU A 43 -12.57 -5.19 6.29
C LEU A 43 -12.65 -6.72 6.36
N VAL A 44 -11.56 -7.40 6.01
CA VAL A 44 -11.47 -8.87 6.08
C VAL A 44 -10.31 -9.26 7.00
N PRO A 45 -10.36 -10.47 7.63
CA PRO A 45 -9.35 -10.86 8.62
C PRO A 45 -7.91 -10.90 8.11
N GLU A 46 -7.71 -11.14 6.81
CA GLU A 46 -6.40 -11.23 6.19
C GLU A 46 -5.72 -9.87 6.05
N VAL A 47 -6.47 -8.77 6.17
CA VAL A 47 -5.97 -7.41 5.94
C VAL A 47 -5.76 -6.68 7.25
N THR A 48 -4.58 -6.10 7.42
CA THR A 48 -4.27 -5.14 8.48
C THR A 48 -4.02 -3.79 7.83
N VAL A 49 -4.63 -2.74 8.38
CA VAL A 49 -4.49 -1.37 7.89
C VAL A 49 -3.79 -0.53 8.94
N TRP A 50 -2.86 0.32 8.50
CA TRP A 50 -2.20 1.32 9.34
C TRP A 50 -2.44 2.71 8.78
N THR A 51 -2.52 3.68 9.67
CA THR A 51 -2.62 5.10 9.32
C THR A 51 -1.52 5.88 9.99
N VAL A 52 -1.11 6.96 9.33
CA VAL A 52 -0.07 7.86 9.80
C VAL A 52 -0.73 9.18 10.15
N TRP A 53 -0.40 9.73 11.32
CA TRP A 53 -1.03 10.94 11.85
C TRP A 53 0.02 11.95 12.29
N ARG A 54 -0.29 13.22 12.06
CA ARG A 54 0.36 14.33 12.76
C ARG A 54 -0.73 15.01 13.59
N GLU A 55 -0.65 14.85 14.91
CA GLU A 55 -1.70 15.30 15.84
C GLU A 55 -3.05 14.66 15.45
N GLN A 56 -4.03 15.47 15.05
CA GLN A 56 -5.36 14.97 14.65
C GLN A 56 -5.54 14.87 13.13
N ALA A 57 -4.50 15.17 12.35
CA ALA A 57 -4.57 15.15 10.90
C ALA A 57 -4.01 13.85 10.35
N ILE A 58 -4.79 13.17 9.51
CA ILE A 58 -4.32 11.98 8.82
C ILE A 58 -3.34 12.35 7.72
N ALA A 59 -2.19 11.69 7.71
CA ALA A 59 -1.12 11.95 6.74
C ALA A 59 -0.96 10.83 5.72
N GLY A 60 -1.35 9.61 6.05
CA GLY A 60 -1.20 8.49 5.13
C GLY A 60 -1.94 7.25 5.58
N VAL A 61 -2.08 6.30 4.65
CA VAL A 61 -2.69 4.99 4.89
C VAL A 61 -1.95 3.93 4.09
N GLY A 62 -1.91 2.71 4.59
CA GLY A 62 -1.39 1.56 3.90
C GLY A 62 -1.90 0.27 4.53
N ALA A 63 -1.87 -0.80 3.78
CA ALA A 63 -2.41 -2.08 4.20
C ALA A 63 -1.52 -3.24 3.80
N MET A 64 -1.63 -4.32 4.54
CA MET A 64 -0.99 -5.60 4.23
C MET A 64 -2.05 -6.69 4.25
N LYS A 65 -2.12 -7.45 3.16
CA LYS A 65 -3.02 -8.60 3.04
C LYS A 65 -2.20 -9.89 3.11
N ARG A 66 -2.53 -10.77 4.02
CA ARG A 66 -1.87 -12.06 4.14
C ARG A 66 -2.41 -13.01 3.07
N LEU A 67 -1.49 -13.66 2.34
CA LEU A 67 -1.83 -14.52 1.21
C LEU A 67 -1.67 -16.01 1.52
N GLY A 68 -1.14 -16.36 2.70
CA GLY A 68 -0.77 -17.74 3.04
C GLY A 68 0.67 -18.07 2.68
N ASP A 69 1.16 -19.18 3.22
CA ASP A 69 2.51 -19.72 2.95
C ASP A 69 3.66 -18.72 3.19
N GLY A 70 3.45 -17.81 4.15
CA GLY A 70 4.45 -16.80 4.49
C GLY A 70 4.49 -15.61 3.55
N ALA A 71 3.55 -15.49 2.63
CA ALA A 71 3.45 -14.37 1.70
C ALA A 71 2.41 -13.34 2.16
N ALA A 72 2.68 -12.08 1.86
CA ALA A 72 1.74 -10.99 2.07
C ALA A 72 1.85 -9.96 0.95
N GLU A 73 0.80 -9.18 0.78
CA GLU A 73 0.72 -8.16 -0.26
C GLU A 73 0.56 -6.79 0.37
N LEU A 74 1.43 -5.84 -0.06
CA LEU A 74 1.30 -4.43 0.27
C LEU A 74 0.22 -3.80 -0.60
N LYS A 75 -0.76 -3.13 0.02
CA LYS A 75 -1.91 -2.55 -0.70
C LYS A 75 -2.26 -1.16 -0.16
N SER A 76 -2.97 -0.41 -0.98
CA SER A 76 -3.65 0.83 -0.57
C SER A 76 -2.72 1.90 0.01
N MET A 77 -1.48 1.96 -0.45
CA MET A 77 -0.52 2.98 -0.02
C MET A 77 -0.91 4.33 -0.60
N ARG A 78 -1.20 5.29 0.29
CA ARG A 78 -1.56 6.66 -0.11
C ARG A 78 -1.09 7.66 0.93
N THR A 79 -0.38 8.70 0.48
CA THR A 79 -0.07 9.88 1.29
C THR A 79 -1.14 10.93 1.05
N HIS A 80 -1.65 11.55 2.13
CA HIS A 80 -2.58 12.67 2.02
C HIS A 80 -1.89 13.84 1.29
N PRO A 81 -2.60 14.53 0.37
CA PRO A 81 -1.99 15.61 -0.43
C PRO A 81 -1.33 16.72 0.38
N ALA A 82 -1.85 17.01 1.59
CA ALA A 82 -1.27 18.03 2.47
C ALA A 82 0.09 17.63 3.07
N PHE A 83 0.47 16.36 2.99
CA PHE A 83 1.67 15.83 3.62
C PHE A 83 2.66 15.20 2.62
N LEU A 84 2.55 15.51 1.36
CA LEU A 84 3.46 14.99 0.34
C LEU A 84 4.91 15.43 0.60
N ARG A 85 5.86 14.56 0.28
CA ARG A 85 7.31 14.81 0.38
C ARG A 85 7.79 15.11 1.79
N GLN A 86 7.13 14.57 2.79
CA GLN A 86 7.49 14.72 4.21
C GLN A 86 7.91 13.40 4.86
N GLY A 87 8.15 12.35 4.07
CA GLY A 87 8.59 11.06 4.58
C GLY A 87 7.48 10.15 5.09
N VAL A 88 6.21 10.48 4.85
CA VAL A 88 5.07 9.69 5.33
C VAL A 88 5.07 8.29 4.75
N ALA A 89 5.17 8.17 3.44
CA ALA A 89 5.18 6.87 2.76
C ALA A 89 6.38 6.02 3.19
N ALA A 90 7.55 6.64 3.33
CA ALA A 90 8.76 5.94 3.77
C ALA A 90 8.59 5.39 5.19
N ALA A 91 8.09 6.20 6.12
CA ALA A 91 7.86 5.77 7.49
C ALA A 91 6.84 4.64 7.57
N LEU A 92 5.76 4.74 6.81
CA LEU A 92 4.71 3.73 6.78
C LEU A 92 5.22 2.42 6.17
N LEU A 93 5.94 2.49 5.06
CA LEU A 93 6.52 1.32 4.41
C LEU A 93 7.50 0.60 5.34
N ASP A 94 8.39 1.35 5.99
CA ASP A 94 9.34 0.77 6.95
C ASP A 94 8.60 0.08 8.11
N HIS A 95 7.52 0.68 8.58
CA HIS A 95 6.69 0.08 9.64
C HIS A 95 6.05 -1.24 9.17
N ILE A 96 5.49 -1.27 7.98
CA ILE A 96 4.85 -2.48 7.44
C ILE A 96 5.87 -3.58 7.21
N ILE A 97 7.05 -3.23 6.68
CA ILE A 97 8.14 -4.22 6.50
C ILE A 97 8.56 -4.80 7.85
N ALA A 98 8.73 -3.94 8.86
CA ALA A 98 9.11 -4.40 10.20
C ALA A 98 8.02 -5.32 10.80
N GLU A 99 6.76 -4.99 10.60
CA GLU A 99 5.63 -5.80 11.06
C GLU A 99 5.59 -7.15 10.35
N ALA A 100 5.83 -7.17 9.05
CA ALA A 100 5.90 -8.42 8.28
C ALA A 100 7.04 -9.33 8.79
N ARG A 101 8.18 -8.74 9.12
CA ARG A 101 9.30 -9.48 9.72
C ARG A 101 8.97 -10.00 11.11
N ARG A 102 8.31 -9.18 11.92
CA ARG A 102 7.88 -9.59 13.27
C ARG A 102 6.94 -10.80 13.20
N LEU A 103 6.07 -10.84 12.21
CA LEU A 103 5.15 -11.97 11.96
C LEU A 103 5.83 -13.16 11.29
N LYS A 104 7.14 -13.08 11.04
CA LYS A 104 7.95 -14.12 10.40
C LYS A 104 7.44 -14.49 8.99
N LEU A 105 6.91 -13.51 8.28
CA LEU A 105 6.57 -13.67 6.88
C LEU A 105 7.85 -13.77 6.04
N LYS A 106 7.77 -14.47 4.92
CA LYS A 106 8.93 -14.73 4.05
C LYS A 106 9.08 -13.74 2.93
N ARG A 107 7.97 -13.21 2.42
CA ARG A 107 7.97 -12.34 1.26
C ARG A 107 6.83 -11.34 1.34
N LEU A 108 7.14 -10.09 1.00
CA LEU A 108 6.16 -9.03 0.81
C LEU A 108 6.15 -8.65 -0.67
N SER A 109 4.97 -8.64 -1.28
CA SER A 109 4.81 -8.39 -2.71
C SER A 109 3.85 -7.24 -2.94
N LEU A 110 3.93 -6.61 -4.10
CA LEU A 110 2.98 -5.58 -4.50
C LEU A 110 2.74 -5.62 -5.99
N GLU A 111 1.56 -5.17 -6.38
CA GLU A 111 1.20 -4.87 -7.76
C GLU A 111 0.96 -3.37 -7.86
N THR A 112 1.48 -2.73 -8.89
CA THR A 112 1.32 -1.29 -9.11
C THR A 112 1.27 -1.00 -10.61
N GLY A 113 0.90 0.23 -10.96
CA GLY A 113 0.86 0.66 -12.34
C GLY A 113 2.20 1.21 -12.83
N SER A 114 2.18 1.67 -14.06
CA SER A 114 3.32 2.37 -14.69
C SER A 114 2.88 3.75 -15.15
N GLY A 115 3.86 4.62 -15.37
CA GLY A 115 3.66 6.00 -15.76
C GLY A 115 4.04 6.98 -14.66
N PRO A 116 4.02 8.30 -14.97
CA PRO A 116 4.54 9.31 -14.05
C PRO A 116 3.89 9.34 -12.67
N ALA A 117 2.60 9.02 -12.58
CA ALA A 117 1.89 9.01 -11.29
C ALA A 117 2.40 7.94 -10.33
N PHE A 118 3.02 6.87 -10.85
CA PHE A 118 3.49 5.73 -10.06
C PHE A 118 4.99 5.78 -9.76
N GLU A 119 5.75 6.63 -10.43
CA GLU A 119 7.22 6.67 -10.30
C GLU A 119 7.71 6.97 -8.88
N PRO A 120 7.16 7.95 -8.14
CA PRO A 120 7.64 8.21 -6.78
C PRO A 120 7.52 7.00 -5.85
N ALA A 121 6.40 6.27 -5.95
CA ALA A 121 6.20 5.06 -5.15
C ALA A 121 7.15 3.95 -5.58
N LEU A 122 7.34 3.75 -6.88
CA LEU A 122 8.28 2.75 -7.41
C LEU A 122 9.70 3.00 -6.93
N GLN A 123 10.15 4.25 -6.93
CA GLN A 123 11.48 4.62 -6.42
C GLN A 123 11.62 4.25 -4.95
N LEU A 124 10.61 4.55 -4.15
CA LEU A 124 10.61 4.22 -2.73
C LEU A 124 10.68 2.70 -2.50
N TYR A 125 9.88 1.94 -3.22
CA TYR A 125 9.90 0.48 -3.11
C TYR A 125 11.27 -0.09 -3.45
N ARG A 126 11.86 0.36 -4.56
CA ARG A 126 13.20 -0.10 -4.97
C ARG A 126 14.28 0.28 -3.96
N GLN A 127 14.20 1.47 -3.38
CA GLN A 127 15.13 1.88 -2.32
C GLN A 127 15.05 0.99 -1.08
N ARG A 128 13.91 0.36 -0.84
CA ARG A 128 13.73 -0.57 0.29
C ARG A 128 14.04 -2.02 -0.07
N GLY A 129 14.52 -2.27 -1.29
CA GLY A 129 14.95 -3.60 -1.72
C GLY A 129 13.93 -4.40 -2.51
N PHE A 130 12.76 -3.82 -2.81
CA PHE A 130 11.81 -4.47 -3.72
C PHE A 130 12.41 -4.55 -5.12
N ALA A 131 12.27 -5.71 -5.76
CA ALA A 131 12.75 -5.95 -7.10
C ALA A 131 11.62 -6.45 -8.00
N ASP A 132 11.70 -6.11 -9.28
CA ASP A 132 10.74 -6.57 -10.27
C ASP A 132 10.74 -8.10 -10.33
N GLY A 133 9.57 -8.69 -10.51
CA GLY A 133 9.43 -10.13 -10.53
C GLY A 133 8.13 -10.57 -11.19
N GLU A 134 7.74 -11.78 -10.89
CA GLU A 134 6.59 -12.43 -11.50
C GLU A 134 5.26 -11.91 -10.91
N ALA A 135 4.19 -12.07 -11.67
CA ALA A 135 2.84 -11.90 -11.17
C ALA A 135 2.58 -12.89 -10.02
N PHE A 136 1.79 -12.48 -9.06
CA PHE A 136 1.47 -13.29 -7.88
C PHE A 136 -0.05 -13.27 -7.63
N SER A 137 -0.51 -14.16 -6.74
CA SER A 137 -1.94 -14.28 -6.42
C SER A 137 -2.76 -14.46 -7.70
N ASP A 138 -3.88 -13.78 -7.84
CA ASP A 138 -4.75 -13.87 -9.01
C ASP A 138 -4.45 -12.82 -10.08
N TYR A 139 -3.37 -12.07 -9.91
CA TYR A 139 -3.01 -11.03 -10.86
C TYR A 139 -2.49 -11.60 -12.17
N ARG A 140 -2.75 -10.89 -13.25
CA ARG A 140 -2.19 -11.18 -14.57
C ARG A 140 -1.36 -10.00 -15.04
N ARG A 141 -0.19 -10.31 -15.62
CA ARG A 141 0.69 -9.29 -16.18
C ARG A 141 0.03 -8.63 -17.39
N SER A 142 0.14 -7.30 -17.45
CA SER A 142 -0.30 -6.49 -18.58
C SER A 142 0.81 -5.50 -18.95
N ALA A 143 0.62 -4.71 -20.01
CA ALA A 143 1.56 -3.66 -20.37
C ALA A 143 1.59 -2.51 -19.35
N PHE A 144 0.56 -2.38 -18.53
CA PHE A 144 0.43 -1.30 -17.56
C PHE A 144 0.97 -1.68 -16.17
N ASN A 145 0.70 -2.88 -15.67
CA ASN A 145 1.03 -3.22 -14.29
C ASN A 145 2.45 -3.77 -14.13
N GLN A 146 2.95 -3.62 -12.92
CA GLN A 146 4.27 -4.11 -12.51
C GLN A 146 4.14 -4.87 -11.20
N PHE A 147 5.02 -5.85 -11.01
CA PHE A 147 5.05 -6.66 -9.79
C PHE A 147 6.42 -6.57 -9.16
N LEU A 148 6.46 -6.25 -7.88
CA LEU A 148 7.70 -6.15 -7.12
C LEU A 148 7.60 -7.03 -5.88
N HIS A 149 8.75 -7.57 -5.47
CA HIS A 149 8.85 -8.48 -4.33
C HIS A 149 10.02 -8.09 -3.45
N LEU A 150 9.83 -8.27 -2.15
CA LEU A 150 10.86 -8.13 -1.13
C LEU A 150 10.92 -9.42 -0.32
N ASP A 151 12.06 -10.10 -0.37
CA ASP A 151 12.29 -11.24 0.50
C ASP A 151 12.66 -10.75 1.90
N LEU A 152 12.01 -11.27 2.90
CA LEU A 152 12.12 -10.85 4.29
C LEU A 152 13.11 -11.77 5.09
#